data_f5ad69ebb16d5605ebd9cda0f6c072f0
#
_entry.id   f5ad69ebb16d5605ebd9cda0f6c072f0
#
_cell.length_a   1.000
_cell.length_b   1.000
_cell.length_c   1.000
_cell.angle_alpha   90.00
_cell.angle_beta   90.00
_cell.angle_gamma   90.00
#
_symmetry.space_group_name_H-M   'P 1'
#
loop_
_entity.id
_entity.type
_entity.pdbx_description
1 polymer ?
#
loop_
_entity_poly.entity_id
_entity_poly.type
_entity_poly.pdbx_seq_one_letter_code
_entity_poly.pdbx_strand_id
1 'polypeptide(L)'
;MEKADIGLIGLGVMGQNLALNLADKGWKVVVWNRTVPGKEENVVDNFIANRAKGKGIIGSNELTDFVEALKAPRVILLMVQAGPAVDELMDKLLPLLDKGDILIDGGNSYYEDTERRVKELYDKGMYFVGCGISGGEEGALHGASIMPGGAQEAWPVIQPMLKSIAAKAEDGTPCCEWVGPGGAGHYVKMVHNGIELSLIHISEPTRQEAI
;
A
#
# COMPACT_ATOMS: atom_id res chain seq x y z
N MET A 1 -21.73 2.53 -13.00
CA MET A 1 -20.29 2.42 -13.33
C MET A 1 -19.76 1.08 -12.86
N GLU A 2 -18.79 0.51 -13.56
CA GLU A 2 -18.13 -0.72 -13.11
C GLU A 2 -17.24 -0.41 -11.91
N LYS A 3 -17.35 -1.22 -10.85
CA LYS A 3 -16.64 -0.98 -9.58
C LYS A 3 -15.14 -1.28 -9.68
N ALA A 4 -14.34 -0.58 -8.90
CA ALA A 4 -12.90 -0.77 -8.84
C ALA A 4 -12.51 -2.05 -8.06
N ASP A 5 -11.40 -2.67 -8.45
CA ASP A 5 -10.84 -3.85 -7.82
C ASP A 5 -10.10 -3.51 -6.52
N ILE A 6 -9.45 -2.33 -6.49
CA ILE A 6 -8.65 -1.86 -5.37
C ILE A 6 -8.77 -0.34 -5.23
N GLY A 7 -8.81 0.11 -3.97
CA GLY A 7 -8.64 1.50 -3.59
C GLY A 7 -7.20 1.77 -3.14
N LEU A 8 -6.68 2.94 -3.48
CA LEU A 8 -5.39 3.40 -2.96
C LEU A 8 -5.55 4.77 -2.31
N ILE A 9 -5.13 4.87 -1.05
CA ILE A 9 -5.17 6.09 -0.26
C ILE A 9 -3.75 6.61 -0.01
N GLY A 10 -3.52 7.87 -0.35
CA GLY A 10 -2.23 8.52 -0.19
C GLY A 10 -1.45 8.59 -1.50
N LEU A 11 -1.51 9.74 -2.16
CA LEU A 11 -0.90 10.00 -3.47
C LEU A 11 0.45 10.73 -3.36
N GLY A 12 1.28 10.33 -2.39
CA GLY A 12 2.70 10.62 -2.42
C GLY A 12 3.40 9.88 -3.58
N VAL A 13 4.72 10.05 -3.72
CA VAL A 13 5.49 9.44 -4.82
C VAL A 13 5.24 7.94 -4.95
N MET A 14 5.32 7.20 -3.83
CA MET A 14 5.11 5.74 -3.83
C MET A 14 3.67 5.36 -4.19
N GLY A 15 2.67 6.06 -3.60
CA GLY A 15 1.26 5.75 -3.85
C GLY A 15 0.86 6.01 -5.30
N GLN A 16 1.30 7.12 -5.91
CA GLN A 16 1.07 7.39 -7.32
C GLN A 16 1.66 6.28 -8.21
N ASN A 17 2.89 5.86 -7.95
CA ASN A 17 3.57 4.82 -8.75
C ASN A 17 2.91 3.45 -8.60
N LEU A 18 2.49 3.07 -7.39
CA LEU A 18 1.76 1.82 -7.17
C LEU A 18 0.38 1.83 -7.86
N ALA A 19 -0.33 2.98 -7.85
CA ALA A 19 -1.60 3.11 -8.57
C ALA A 19 -1.42 2.93 -10.08
N LEU A 20 -0.36 3.52 -10.65
CA LEU A 20 -0.01 3.36 -12.06
C LEU A 20 0.37 1.91 -12.40
N ASN A 21 1.21 1.28 -11.58
CA ASN A 21 1.62 -0.11 -11.76
C ASN A 21 0.41 -1.06 -11.73
N LEU A 22 -0.49 -0.89 -10.74
CA LEU A 22 -1.73 -1.66 -10.67
C LEU A 22 -2.58 -1.50 -11.94
N ALA A 23 -2.78 -0.27 -12.39
CA ALA A 23 -3.54 0.01 -13.62
C ALA A 23 -2.89 -0.60 -14.87
N ASP A 24 -1.55 -0.55 -14.97
CA ASP A 24 -0.79 -1.14 -16.08
C ASP A 24 -0.85 -2.68 -16.10
N LYS A 25 -1.16 -3.31 -14.96
CA LYS A 25 -1.45 -4.75 -14.85
C LYS A 25 -2.92 -5.09 -15.08
N GLY A 26 -3.75 -4.11 -15.43
CA GLY A 26 -5.16 -4.30 -15.77
C GLY A 26 -6.13 -4.25 -14.59
N TRP A 27 -5.67 -3.91 -13.37
CA TRP A 27 -6.55 -3.71 -12.23
C TRP A 27 -7.28 -2.37 -12.33
N LYS A 28 -8.57 -2.36 -11.99
CA LYS A 28 -9.34 -1.13 -11.87
C LYS A 28 -9.06 -0.48 -10.52
N VAL A 29 -8.50 0.70 -10.56
CA VAL A 29 -8.03 1.42 -9.38
C VAL A 29 -8.88 2.64 -9.13
N VAL A 30 -9.30 2.85 -7.89
CA VAL A 30 -9.82 4.13 -7.41
C VAL A 30 -8.82 4.73 -6.43
N VAL A 31 -8.59 6.04 -6.50
CA VAL A 31 -7.63 6.73 -5.63
C VAL A 31 -8.28 7.85 -4.84
N TRP A 32 -7.79 8.03 -3.62
CA TRP A 32 -8.17 9.12 -2.75
C TRP A 32 -6.95 9.68 -2.02
N ASN A 33 -6.95 11.00 -1.79
CA ASN A 33 -5.96 11.66 -0.95
C ASN A 33 -6.66 12.69 -0.05
N ARG A 34 -6.19 12.85 1.17
CA ARG A 34 -6.69 13.90 2.04
C ARG A 34 -6.39 15.27 1.43
N THR A 35 -7.22 16.25 1.73
CA THR A 35 -6.95 17.66 1.42
C THR A 35 -6.39 18.37 2.66
N VAL A 36 -5.26 19.02 2.52
CA VAL A 36 -4.68 19.88 3.56
C VAL A 36 -4.51 21.29 2.96
N PRO A 37 -5.30 22.28 3.42
CA PRO A 37 -5.24 23.64 2.91
C PRO A 37 -3.81 24.21 2.89
N GLY A 38 -3.41 24.75 1.76
CA GLY A 38 -2.07 25.33 1.54
C GLY A 38 -0.92 24.32 1.37
N LYS A 39 -1.19 22.99 1.43
CA LYS A 39 -0.15 21.96 1.30
C LYS A 39 -0.53 20.83 0.34
N GLU A 40 -1.68 20.21 0.52
CA GLU A 40 -2.14 19.05 -0.25
C GLU A 40 -3.50 19.39 -0.87
N GLU A 41 -3.53 20.30 -1.87
CA GLU A 41 -4.73 20.70 -2.56
C GLU A 41 -4.77 20.10 -3.98
N ASN A 42 -5.95 19.66 -4.41
CA ASN A 42 -6.19 19.13 -5.76
C ASN A 42 -5.24 17.97 -6.16
N VAL A 43 -4.72 17.20 -5.17
CA VAL A 43 -3.74 16.13 -5.42
C VAL A 43 -4.34 15.07 -6.33
N VAL A 44 -5.58 14.66 -6.08
CA VAL A 44 -6.30 13.65 -6.89
C VAL A 44 -6.50 14.16 -8.30
N ASP A 45 -7.07 15.36 -8.46
CA ASP A 45 -7.37 15.94 -9.77
C ASP A 45 -6.11 16.12 -10.61
N ASN A 46 -5.03 16.62 -9.98
CA ASN A 46 -3.74 16.77 -10.62
C ASN A 46 -3.12 15.43 -11.05
N PHE A 47 -3.24 14.40 -10.22
CA PHE A 47 -2.77 13.06 -10.56
C PHE A 47 -3.54 12.48 -11.75
N ILE A 48 -4.87 12.57 -11.73
CA ILE A 48 -5.73 12.06 -12.81
C ILE A 48 -5.50 12.82 -14.13
N ALA A 49 -5.38 14.15 -14.06
CA ALA A 49 -5.21 14.98 -15.26
C ALA A 49 -3.83 14.80 -15.94
N ASN A 50 -2.81 14.44 -15.16
CA ASN A 50 -1.42 14.37 -15.65
C ASN A 50 -0.93 12.92 -15.75
N ARG A 51 -0.44 12.35 -14.63
CA ARG A 51 0.25 11.06 -14.61
C ARG A 51 -0.65 9.86 -14.93
N ALA A 52 -1.92 9.91 -14.49
CA ALA A 52 -2.90 8.84 -14.68
C ALA A 52 -3.77 9.04 -15.94
N LYS A 53 -3.48 10.06 -16.75
CA LYS A 53 -4.26 10.36 -17.95
C LYS A 53 -4.33 9.17 -18.90
N GLY A 54 -5.55 8.71 -19.20
CA GLY A 54 -5.78 7.58 -20.10
C GLY A 54 -5.56 6.18 -19.49
N LYS A 55 -5.19 6.09 -18.20
CA LYS A 55 -4.97 4.82 -17.49
C LYS A 55 -6.24 4.17 -16.91
N GLY A 56 -7.40 4.85 -16.98
CA GLY A 56 -8.65 4.34 -16.42
C GLY A 56 -8.73 4.33 -14.90
N ILE A 57 -7.83 5.08 -14.23
CA ILE A 57 -7.85 5.25 -12.77
C ILE A 57 -8.97 6.24 -12.41
N ILE A 58 -9.76 5.88 -11.41
CA ILE A 58 -10.87 6.70 -10.91
C ILE A 58 -10.34 7.60 -9.78
N GLY A 59 -10.49 8.90 -9.89
CA GLY A 59 -10.23 9.85 -8.80
C GLY A 59 -11.47 10.08 -7.95
N SER A 60 -11.34 10.11 -6.63
CA SER A 60 -12.39 10.54 -5.72
C SER A 60 -11.86 11.58 -4.75
N ASN A 61 -12.62 12.64 -4.52
CA ASN A 61 -12.30 13.68 -3.53
C ASN A 61 -13.02 13.44 -2.20
N GLU A 62 -14.09 12.61 -2.20
CA GLU A 62 -14.84 12.25 -1.01
C GLU A 62 -14.53 10.79 -0.62
N LEU A 63 -14.32 10.54 0.69
CA LEU A 63 -13.99 9.20 1.20
C LEU A 63 -15.15 8.21 1.05
N THR A 64 -16.38 8.67 1.17
CA THR A 64 -17.59 7.87 0.94
C THR A 64 -17.69 7.40 -0.50
N ASP A 65 -17.53 8.30 -1.46
CA ASP A 65 -17.58 7.99 -2.88
C ASP A 65 -16.44 7.04 -3.28
N PHE A 66 -15.26 7.22 -2.68
CA PHE A 66 -14.12 6.32 -2.85
C PHE A 66 -14.45 4.89 -2.41
N VAL A 67 -15.04 4.71 -1.22
CA VAL A 67 -15.40 3.39 -0.71
C VAL A 67 -16.55 2.79 -1.52
N GLU A 68 -17.54 3.58 -1.93
CA GLU A 68 -18.66 3.13 -2.76
C GLU A 68 -18.21 2.71 -4.17
N ALA A 69 -17.11 3.26 -4.69
CA ALA A 69 -16.57 2.86 -5.98
C ALA A 69 -15.94 1.46 -5.97
N LEU A 70 -15.68 0.85 -4.81
CA LEU A 70 -15.04 -0.45 -4.68
C LEU A 70 -16.04 -1.62 -4.75
N LYS A 71 -15.61 -2.74 -5.33
CA LYS A 71 -16.34 -4.02 -5.26
C LYS A 71 -16.09 -4.71 -3.91
N ALA A 72 -17.08 -5.42 -3.40
CA ALA A 72 -16.91 -6.25 -2.21
C ALA A 72 -16.29 -7.64 -2.54
N PRO A 73 -15.47 -8.24 -1.67
CA PRO A 73 -14.88 -7.57 -0.51
C PRO A 73 -13.96 -6.45 -0.95
N ARG A 74 -14.06 -5.29 -0.28
CA ARG A 74 -13.26 -4.12 -0.64
C ARG A 74 -11.80 -4.34 -0.23
N VAL A 75 -10.88 -3.98 -1.12
CA VAL A 75 -9.43 -3.99 -0.84
C VAL A 75 -8.92 -2.56 -0.91
N ILE A 76 -8.32 -2.07 0.16
CA ILE A 76 -7.81 -0.71 0.24
C ILE A 76 -6.34 -0.72 0.67
N LEU A 77 -5.46 -0.19 -0.18
CA LEU A 77 -4.04 0.00 0.09
C LEU A 77 -3.79 1.40 0.65
N LEU A 78 -3.25 1.46 1.86
CA LEU A 78 -2.90 2.68 2.58
C LEU A 78 -1.43 3.01 2.34
N MET A 79 -1.15 4.14 1.70
CA MET A 79 0.18 4.69 1.46
C MET A 79 0.34 6.03 2.19
N VAL A 80 0.07 6.01 3.49
CA VAL A 80 0.11 7.18 4.36
C VAL A 80 1.29 7.11 5.32
N GLN A 81 1.56 8.22 6.02
CA GLN A 81 2.59 8.25 7.06
C GLN A 81 2.29 7.22 8.15
N ALA A 82 3.31 6.45 8.53
CA ALA A 82 3.22 5.47 9.61
C ALA A 82 2.88 6.12 10.98
N GLY A 83 2.33 5.33 11.87
CA GLY A 83 1.95 5.77 13.21
C GLY A 83 0.50 6.26 13.30
N PRO A 84 0.20 7.34 14.04
CA PRO A 84 -1.17 7.77 14.33
C PRO A 84 -2.02 8.07 13.07
N ALA A 85 -1.41 8.50 11.98
CA ALA A 85 -2.12 8.79 10.74
C ALA A 85 -2.84 7.57 10.14
N VAL A 86 -2.31 6.36 10.36
CA VAL A 86 -2.96 5.12 9.97
C VAL A 86 -4.21 4.88 10.82
N ASP A 87 -4.10 5.06 12.13
CA ASP A 87 -5.22 4.88 13.07
C ASP A 87 -6.34 5.89 12.80
N GLU A 88 -6.00 7.18 12.62
CA GLU A 88 -6.95 8.24 12.26
C GLU A 88 -7.69 7.96 10.94
N LEU A 89 -7.00 7.36 9.97
CA LEU A 89 -7.60 6.98 8.70
C LEU A 89 -8.50 5.76 8.87
N MET A 90 -8.08 4.77 9.65
CA MET A 90 -8.90 3.60 9.99
C MET A 90 -10.20 4.03 10.68
N ASP A 91 -10.15 4.94 11.65
CA ASP A 91 -11.35 5.46 12.34
C ASP A 91 -12.37 6.08 11.35
N LYS A 92 -11.90 6.71 10.29
CA LYS A 92 -12.75 7.28 9.24
C LYS A 92 -13.30 6.23 8.27
N LEU A 93 -12.52 5.17 7.99
CA LEU A 93 -12.90 4.11 7.05
C LEU A 93 -13.84 3.10 7.68
N LEU A 94 -13.59 2.69 8.93
CA LEU A 94 -14.33 1.62 9.60
C LEU A 94 -15.86 1.76 9.54
N PRO A 95 -16.45 2.96 9.71
CA PRO A 95 -17.90 3.13 9.56
C PRO A 95 -18.44 2.91 8.14
N LEU A 96 -17.58 2.91 7.13
CA LEU A 96 -17.92 2.78 5.71
C LEU A 96 -17.67 1.36 5.17
N LEU A 97 -17.00 0.52 5.96
CA LEU A 97 -16.57 -0.82 5.57
C LEU A 97 -17.50 -1.90 6.13
N ASP A 98 -17.52 -3.04 5.45
CA ASP A 98 -18.30 -4.21 5.82
C ASP A 98 -17.38 -5.37 6.25
N LYS A 99 -17.99 -6.39 6.84
CA LYS A 99 -17.29 -7.64 7.16
C LYS A 99 -16.69 -8.28 5.91
N GLY A 100 -15.45 -8.73 6.04
CA GLY A 100 -14.69 -9.31 4.94
C GLY A 100 -13.86 -8.30 4.14
N ASP A 101 -14.03 -6.99 4.36
CA ASP A 101 -13.22 -5.97 3.72
C ASP A 101 -11.77 -6.00 4.25
N ILE A 102 -10.82 -5.59 3.42
CA ILE A 102 -9.38 -5.74 3.65
C ILE A 102 -8.70 -4.38 3.59
N LEU A 103 -7.98 -4.02 4.66
CA LEU A 103 -7.05 -2.89 4.68
C LEU A 103 -5.61 -3.40 4.59
N ILE A 104 -4.84 -2.85 3.66
CA ILE A 104 -3.42 -3.15 3.48
C ILE A 104 -2.62 -1.89 3.84
N ASP A 105 -1.80 -1.95 4.87
CA ASP A 105 -0.88 -0.87 5.22
C ASP A 105 0.45 -1.09 4.49
N GLY A 106 0.70 -0.31 3.44
CA GLY A 106 1.93 -0.33 2.64
C GLY A 106 2.98 0.68 3.12
N GLY A 107 2.75 1.36 4.24
CA GLY A 107 3.71 2.27 4.87
C GLY A 107 4.85 1.54 5.60
N ASN A 108 5.77 2.31 6.18
CA ASN A 108 6.82 1.77 7.05
C ASN A 108 6.35 1.75 8.51
N SER A 109 5.23 1.11 8.78
CA SER A 109 4.66 1.05 10.12
C SER A 109 5.47 0.15 11.05
N TYR A 110 5.44 0.47 12.35
CA TYR A 110 6.02 -0.36 13.38
C TYR A 110 5.22 -1.67 13.50
N TYR A 111 5.92 -2.80 13.56
CA TYR A 111 5.28 -4.12 13.46
C TYR A 111 4.33 -4.43 14.63
N GLU A 112 4.58 -3.90 15.85
CA GLU A 112 3.68 -4.08 16.99
C GLU A 112 2.36 -3.31 16.83
N ASP A 113 2.41 -2.10 16.22
CA ASP A 113 1.19 -1.38 15.85
C ASP A 113 0.37 -2.16 14.82
N THR A 114 1.06 -2.80 13.88
CA THR A 114 0.41 -3.65 12.87
C THR A 114 -0.27 -4.85 13.52
N GLU A 115 0.40 -5.51 14.47
CA GLU A 115 -0.17 -6.63 15.21
C GLU A 115 -1.44 -6.24 15.98
N ARG A 116 -1.42 -5.06 16.64
CA ARG A 116 -2.59 -4.48 17.30
C ARG A 116 -3.73 -4.25 16.31
N ARG A 117 -3.46 -3.64 15.14
CA ARG A 117 -4.46 -3.34 14.10
C ARG A 117 -5.05 -4.61 13.48
N VAL A 118 -4.22 -5.64 13.26
CA VAL A 118 -4.70 -6.95 12.79
C VAL A 118 -5.75 -7.52 13.74
N LYS A 119 -5.47 -7.52 15.05
CA LYS A 119 -6.41 -7.99 16.07
C LYS A 119 -7.68 -7.15 16.11
N GLU A 120 -7.52 -5.84 16.09
CA GLU A 120 -8.66 -4.90 16.16
C GLU A 120 -9.64 -5.09 14.99
N LEU A 121 -9.15 -5.24 13.75
CA LEU A 121 -10.00 -5.46 12.60
C LEU A 121 -10.60 -6.86 12.58
N TYR A 122 -9.84 -7.87 12.99
CA TYR A 122 -10.33 -9.24 13.08
C TYR A 122 -11.54 -9.36 14.04
N ASP A 123 -11.49 -8.69 15.19
CA ASP A 123 -12.59 -8.64 16.15
C ASP A 123 -13.87 -7.99 15.56
N LYS A 124 -13.71 -7.15 14.54
CA LYS A 124 -14.82 -6.51 13.79
C LYS A 124 -15.24 -7.31 12.54
N GLY A 125 -14.57 -8.44 12.25
CA GLY A 125 -14.83 -9.28 11.09
C GLY A 125 -14.23 -8.75 9.78
N MET A 126 -13.27 -7.83 9.85
CA MET A 126 -12.49 -7.28 8.74
C MET A 126 -11.04 -7.76 8.84
N TYR A 127 -10.24 -7.51 7.80
CA TYR A 127 -8.87 -7.99 7.74
C TYR A 127 -7.88 -6.86 7.57
N PHE A 128 -6.78 -6.92 8.34
CA PHE A 128 -5.65 -5.99 8.20
C PHE A 128 -4.39 -6.75 7.80
N VAL A 129 -3.65 -6.20 6.84
CA VAL A 129 -2.39 -6.74 6.33
C VAL A 129 -1.34 -5.65 6.40
N GLY A 130 -0.26 -5.89 7.14
CA GLY A 130 0.94 -5.07 7.08
C GLY A 130 1.80 -5.52 5.92
N CYS A 131 2.11 -4.62 5.00
CA CYS A 131 2.77 -4.95 3.75
C CYS A 131 4.04 -4.12 3.57
N GLY A 132 5.19 -4.72 3.85
CA GLY A 132 6.49 -4.11 3.52
C GLY A 132 6.64 -4.01 2.01
N ILE A 133 6.92 -2.79 1.50
CA ILE A 133 7.17 -2.55 0.07
C ILE A 133 8.56 -1.94 -0.07
N SER A 134 9.44 -2.57 -0.86
CA SER A 134 10.82 -2.14 -1.11
C SER A 134 11.11 -2.01 -2.61
N GLY A 135 11.89 -1.00 -2.98
CA GLY A 135 12.28 -0.73 -4.36
C GLY A 135 12.26 0.75 -4.71
N GLY A 136 11.92 1.63 -3.77
CA GLY A 136 11.85 3.06 -3.99
C GLY A 136 10.82 3.45 -5.07
N GLU A 137 11.02 4.60 -5.68
CA GLU A 137 10.13 5.14 -6.72
C GLU A 137 10.05 4.23 -7.94
N GLU A 138 11.19 3.78 -8.45
CA GLU A 138 11.29 2.89 -9.60
C GLU A 138 10.66 1.52 -9.33
N GLY A 139 10.93 0.93 -8.16
CA GLY A 139 10.33 -0.33 -7.76
C GLY A 139 8.81 -0.24 -7.64
N ALA A 140 8.28 0.84 -7.07
CA ALA A 140 6.83 1.03 -6.98
C ALA A 140 6.16 1.09 -8.36
N LEU A 141 6.84 1.64 -9.36
CA LEU A 141 6.31 1.78 -10.73
C LEU A 141 6.49 0.50 -11.57
N HIS A 142 7.63 -0.16 -11.45
CA HIS A 142 8.03 -1.24 -12.38
C HIS A 142 8.06 -2.63 -11.75
N GLY A 143 8.11 -2.71 -10.43
CA GLY A 143 8.12 -3.96 -9.67
C GLY A 143 8.89 -3.81 -8.37
N ALA A 144 8.21 -3.96 -7.24
CA ALA A 144 8.77 -3.89 -5.90
C ALA A 144 8.95 -5.29 -5.30
N SER A 145 9.83 -5.41 -4.30
CA SER A 145 9.79 -6.53 -3.37
C SER A 145 8.67 -6.28 -2.36
N ILE A 146 7.74 -7.22 -2.22
CA ILE A 146 6.49 -7.04 -1.46
C ILE A 146 6.40 -8.13 -0.38
N MET A 147 6.24 -7.71 0.87
CA MET A 147 6.31 -8.57 2.08
C MET A 147 4.99 -8.47 2.86
N PRO A 148 3.91 -9.14 2.41
CA PRO A 148 2.61 -9.10 3.08
C PRO A 148 2.57 -10.04 4.29
N GLY A 149 2.00 -9.57 5.38
CA GLY A 149 1.73 -10.36 6.59
C GLY A 149 0.57 -9.78 7.38
N GLY A 150 -0.10 -10.58 8.22
CA GLY A 150 -1.25 -10.10 8.98
C GLY A 150 -2.38 -11.11 9.11
N ALA A 151 -3.59 -10.76 8.71
CA ALA A 151 -4.72 -11.66 8.63
C ALA A 151 -4.59 -12.58 7.41
N GLN A 152 -4.34 -13.86 7.64
CA GLN A 152 -4.07 -14.84 6.58
C GLN A 152 -5.27 -15.04 5.65
N GLU A 153 -6.47 -14.84 6.14
CA GLU A 153 -7.71 -14.93 5.39
C GLU A 153 -7.80 -13.94 4.22
N ALA A 154 -7.09 -12.82 4.32
CA ALA A 154 -7.00 -11.84 3.24
C ALA A 154 -6.14 -12.33 2.07
N TRP A 155 -5.18 -13.22 2.32
CA TRP A 155 -4.16 -13.59 1.33
C TRP A 155 -4.72 -14.11 0.00
N PRO A 156 -5.69 -15.06 -0.05
CA PRO A 156 -6.24 -15.54 -1.32
C PRO A 156 -6.84 -14.43 -2.19
N VAL A 157 -7.34 -13.36 -1.58
CA VAL A 157 -7.97 -12.23 -2.30
C VAL A 157 -6.92 -11.28 -2.85
N ILE A 158 -5.89 -10.94 -2.05
CA ILE A 158 -4.89 -9.92 -2.40
C ILE A 158 -3.68 -10.47 -3.16
N GLN A 159 -3.41 -11.78 -3.04
CA GLN A 159 -2.24 -12.44 -3.65
C GLN A 159 -2.11 -12.18 -5.15
N PRO A 160 -3.14 -12.37 -5.99
CA PRO A 160 -3.01 -12.18 -7.44
C PRO A 160 -2.60 -10.75 -7.78
N MET A 161 -3.14 -9.80 -7.04
CA MET A 161 -2.89 -8.37 -7.23
C MET A 161 -1.47 -7.99 -6.82
N LEU A 162 -1.05 -8.35 -5.60
CA LEU A 162 0.28 -8.04 -5.10
C LEU A 162 1.37 -8.71 -5.93
N LYS A 163 1.18 -9.98 -6.32
CA LYS A 163 2.12 -10.71 -7.19
C LYS A 163 2.23 -10.09 -8.59
N SER A 164 1.17 -9.48 -9.11
CA SER A 164 1.19 -8.85 -10.43
C SER A 164 2.06 -7.60 -10.51
N ILE A 165 2.16 -6.84 -9.41
CA ILE A 165 2.93 -5.60 -9.31
C ILE A 165 4.32 -5.79 -8.69
N ALA A 166 4.65 -7.01 -8.25
CA ALA A 166 5.94 -7.32 -7.68
C ALA A 166 7.04 -7.40 -8.74
N ALA A 167 8.27 -7.14 -8.34
CA ALA A 167 9.46 -7.49 -9.11
C ALA A 167 9.48 -9.00 -9.39
N LYS A 168 10.18 -9.39 -10.43
CA LYS A 168 10.35 -10.80 -10.79
C LYS A 168 11.82 -11.17 -10.71
N ALA A 169 12.09 -12.32 -10.11
CA ALA A 169 13.40 -12.96 -10.18
C ALA A 169 13.74 -13.44 -11.61
N GLU A 170 14.96 -13.88 -11.84
CA GLU A 170 15.42 -14.34 -13.17
C GLU A 170 14.57 -15.48 -13.74
N ASP A 171 14.02 -16.35 -12.89
CA ASP A 171 13.13 -17.44 -13.26
C ASP A 171 11.65 -17.02 -13.47
N GLY A 172 11.37 -15.73 -13.34
CA GLY A 172 10.02 -15.16 -13.47
C GLY A 172 9.18 -15.21 -12.17
N THR A 173 9.70 -15.77 -11.08
CA THR A 173 9.00 -15.84 -9.79
C THR A 173 8.79 -14.43 -9.23
N PRO A 174 7.55 -14.04 -8.83
CA PRO A 174 7.31 -12.75 -8.23
C PRO A 174 8.00 -12.62 -6.85
N CYS A 175 8.68 -11.51 -6.60
CA CYS A 175 9.24 -11.17 -5.29
C CYS A 175 8.14 -10.75 -4.31
N CYS A 176 7.17 -11.61 -4.12
CA CYS A 176 6.01 -11.41 -3.26
C CYS A 176 5.47 -12.75 -2.77
N GLU A 177 5.58 -12.99 -1.48
CA GLU A 177 4.97 -14.17 -0.84
C GLU A 177 4.51 -13.80 0.56
N TRP A 178 3.54 -14.55 1.09
CA TRP A 178 3.07 -14.39 2.47
C TRP A 178 4.19 -14.69 3.46
N VAL A 179 4.53 -13.71 4.33
CA VAL A 179 5.67 -13.83 5.25
C VAL A 179 5.26 -14.24 6.67
N GLY A 180 3.99 -14.18 7.02
CA GLY A 180 3.50 -14.65 8.33
C GLY A 180 2.34 -13.85 8.90
N PRO A 181 1.79 -14.28 10.04
CA PRO A 181 0.68 -13.60 10.71
C PRO A 181 1.10 -12.31 11.43
N GLY A 182 0.12 -11.56 11.93
CA GLY A 182 0.32 -10.39 12.79
C GLY A 182 1.18 -9.30 12.13
N GLY A 183 2.20 -8.82 12.83
CA GLY A 183 3.12 -7.79 12.34
C GLY A 183 4.22 -8.26 11.39
N ALA A 184 4.21 -9.54 10.96
CA ALA A 184 5.33 -10.18 10.24
C ALA A 184 5.76 -9.42 8.98
N GLY A 185 4.84 -8.86 8.18
CA GLY A 185 5.17 -8.11 6.97
C GLY A 185 6.05 -6.89 7.24
N HIS A 186 5.67 -6.07 8.20
CA HIS A 186 6.44 -4.91 8.61
C HIS A 186 7.71 -5.27 9.39
N TYR A 187 7.69 -6.37 10.16
CA TYR A 187 8.90 -6.87 10.82
C TYR A 187 9.97 -7.28 9.79
N VAL A 188 9.60 -8.05 8.78
CA VAL A 188 10.53 -8.45 7.70
C VAL A 188 11.04 -7.22 6.95
N LYS A 189 10.18 -6.22 6.65
CA LYS A 189 10.61 -4.96 6.03
C LYS A 189 11.57 -4.18 6.91
N MET A 190 11.37 -4.14 8.22
CA MET A 190 12.27 -3.47 9.16
C MET A 190 13.66 -4.13 9.15
N VAL A 191 13.72 -5.45 9.17
CA VAL A 191 15.00 -6.20 9.10
C VAL A 191 15.69 -5.98 7.75
N HIS A 192 14.94 -6.03 6.66
CA HIS A 192 15.42 -5.74 5.30
C HIS A 192 16.05 -4.34 5.22
N ASN A 193 15.38 -3.31 5.72
CA ASN A 193 15.92 -1.95 5.74
C ASN A 193 17.19 -1.85 6.59
N GLY A 194 17.22 -2.53 7.74
CA GLY A 194 18.41 -2.59 8.59
C GLY A 194 19.64 -3.19 7.87
N ILE A 195 19.43 -4.24 7.11
CA ILE A 195 20.50 -4.88 6.31
C ILE A 195 20.93 -3.95 5.17
N GLU A 196 20.01 -3.39 4.39
CA GLU A 196 20.34 -2.46 3.28
C GLU A 196 21.17 -1.27 3.78
N LEU A 197 20.73 -0.62 4.85
CA LEU A 197 21.44 0.54 5.42
C LEU A 197 22.82 0.16 5.98
N SER A 198 22.96 -1.01 6.61
CA SER A 198 24.27 -1.47 7.10
C SER A 198 25.23 -1.75 5.95
N LEU A 199 24.76 -2.33 4.83
CA LEU A 199 25.60 -2.60 3.66
C LEU A 199 26.07 -1.31 2.98
N ILE A 200 25.25 -0.27 2.91
CA ILE A 200 25.65 1.04 2.38
C ILE A 200 26.80 1.62 3.22
N HIS A 201 26.72 1.53 4.54
CA HIS A 201 27.79 2.00 5.43
C HIS A 201 29.09 1.18 5.35
N ILE A 202 29.01 -0.10 5.01
CA ILE A 202 30.17 -1.00 4.89
C ILE A 202 30.81 -0.89 3.51
N SER A 203 30.00 -0.80 2.44
CA SER A 203 30.47 -0.86 1.05
C SER A 203 30.89 0.48 0.45
N GLU A 204 30.50 1.62 1.05
CA GLU A 204 30.84 2.99 0.59
C GLU A 204 31.48 3.86 1.68
N PRO A 205 32.49 3.40 2.44
CA PRO A 205 33.09 4.20 3.51
C PRO A 205 33.75 5.49 3.00
N THR A 206 34.18 5.53 1.75
CA THR A 206 34.86 6.69 1.13
C THR A 206 33.92 7.83 0.74
N ARG A 207 32.63 7.61 0.64
CA ARG A 207 31.65 8.70 0.37
C ARG A 207 31.37 9.58 1.60
N GLN A 208 31.63 9.08 2.80
CA GLN A 208 31.41 9.82 4.05
C GLN A 208 32.53 10.83 4.38
N GLU A 209 33.71 10.68 3.79
CA GLU A 209 34.83 11.64 3.99
C GLU A 209 34.77 12.86 3.07
N ALA A 210 33.80 12.91 2.14
CA ALA A 210 33.68 13.98 1.13
C ALA A 210 32.53 14.99 1.37
N ILE A 211 31.93 14.98 2.59
CA ILE A 211 30.86 15.92 2.96
C ILE A 211 31.38 16.85 4.08
#